data_1bdc0b69f8ed03d596d02eb405d229d0
#
_entry.id   1bdc0b69f8ed03d596d02eb405d229d0
#
_cell.length_a   1.000
_cell.length_b   1.000
_cell.length_c   1.000
_cell.angle_alpha   90.00
_cell.angle_beta   90.00
_cell.angle_gamma   90.00
#
_symmetry.space_group_name_H-M   'P 1'
#
loop_
_entity.id
_entity.type
_entity.pdbx_description
1 polymer ?
#
loop_
_entity_poly.entity_id
_entity_poly.type
_entity_poly.pdbx_seq_one_letter_code
_entity_poly.pdbx_strand_id
1 'polypeptide(L)'
;ILFETFLKVLKPQDSLSIEPDFLPDDFGYLDNKDVKDINEIAYQATVEAHGKRLPCQTIELDALDEYHFGQLFYFFQFACYLSCRLLEVNPFDQPGVEAYKKRMFAALGKNNKQD
;
A
#
# COMPACT_ATOMS: atom_id res chain seq x y z
N ILE A 1 12.31 -10.43 -3.82
CA ILE A 1 12.01 -8.98 -3.80
C ILE A 1 13.10 -8.27 -4.56
N LEU A 2 12.73 -7.49 -5.59
CA LEU A 2 13.67 -6.75 -6.43
C LEU A 2 13.93 -5.34 -5.89
N PHE A 3 12.91 -4.70 -5.36
CA PHE A 3 12.93 -3.37 -4.76
C PHE A 3 11.69 -3.17 -3.87
N GLU A 4 11.72 -2.14 -3.04
CA GLU A 4 10.56 -1.69 -2.25
C GLU A 4 10.10 -0.32 -2.71
N THR A 5 8.79 -0.11 -2.65
CA THR A 5 8.18 1.19 -2.95
C THR A 5 7.48 1.71 -1.71
N PHE A 6 7.86 2.91 -1.29
CA PHE A 6 7.21 3.65 -0.22
C PHE A 6 6.26 4.70 -0.82
N LEU A 7 5.13 4.91 -0.15
CA LEU A 7 4.23 6.01 -0.45
C LEU A 7 4.39 7.08 0.62
N LYS A 8 4.67 8.30 0.21
CA LYS A 8 4.86 9.44 1.11
C LYS A 8 3.88 10.55 0.77
N VAL A 9 3.14 11.02 1.76
CA VAL A 9 2.28 12.22 1.64
C VAL A 9 3.05 13.43 2.14
N LEU A 10 3.26 14.42 1.27
CA LEU A 10 4.07 15.61 1.59
C LEU A 10 3.35 16.61 2.48
N LYS A 11 2.03 16.74 2.31
CA LYS A 11 1.19 17.69 3.06
C LYS A 11 0.08 16.93 3.79
N PRO A 12 0.37 16.34 4.96
CA PRO A 12 -0.68 15.75 5.78
C PRO A 12 -1.67 16.83 6.21
N GLN A 13 -2.98 16.54 6.09
CA GLN A 13 -4.04 17.54 6.30
C GLN A 13 -4.29 17.81 7.78
N ASP A 14 -4.16 16.78 8.63
CA ASP A 14 -4.52 16.83 10.04
C ASP A 14 -3.29 16.73 10.94
N SER A 15 -3.38 17.41 12.08
CA SER A 15 -2.42 17.34 13.18
C SER A 15 -3.12 16.66 14.38
N LEU A 16 -2.52 15.60 14.87
CA LEU A 16 -2.97 14.89 16.05
C LEU A 16 -1.79 14.71 17.00
N SER A 17 -1.82 15.45 18.11
CA SER A 17 -0.81 15.33 19.14
C SER A 17 -1.21 14.30 20.19
N ILE A 18 -0.24 13.54 20.67
CA ILE A 18 -0.43 12.61 21.79
C ILE A 18 -0.44 13.42 23.07
N GLU A 19 -1.54 13.35 23.82
CA GLU A 19 -1.64 14.03 25.12
C GLU A 19 -0.74 13.35 26.16
N PRO A 20 -0.13 14.15 27.06
CA PRO A 20 0.65 13.59 28.16
C PRO A 20 -0.20 12.63 29.00
N ASP A 21 0.43 11.59 29.53
CA ASP A 21 -0.21 10.58 30.40
C ASP A 21 -1.35 9.79 29.74
N PHE A 22 -1.59 9.95 28.43
CA PHE A 22 -2.60 9.16 27.70
C PHE A 22 -2.16 7.71 27.47
N LEU A 23 -0.86 7.49 27.31
CA LEU A 23 -0.29 6.17 27.07
C LEU A 23 0.29 5.58 28.37
N PRO A 24 0.40 4.25 28.48
CA PRO A 24 1.10 3.60 29.60
C PRO A 24 2.52 4.12 29.79
N ASP A 25 3.05 4.02 31.00
CA ASP A 25 4.33 4.59 31.47
C ASP A 25 5.53 4.39 30.54
N ASP A 26 5.58 3.28 29.82
CA ASP A 26 6.69 2.97 28.90
C ASP A 26 6.68 3.80 27.61
N PHE A 27 5.63 4.57 27.34
CA PHE A 27 5.44 5.35 26.11
C PHE A 27 5.54 6.86 26.31
N GLY A 28 5.93 7.34 27.48
CA GLY A 28 6.06 8.79 27.79
C GLY A 28 7.00 9.54 26.83
N TYR A 29 7.88 8.85 26.11
CA TYR A 29 8.72 9.46 25.04
C TYR A 29 7.90 9.95 23.83
N LEU A 30 6.61 9.59 23.72
CA LEU A 30 5.69 10.05 22.69
C LEU A 30 4.85 11.26 23.11
N ASP A 31 4.89 11.64 24.38
CA ASP A 31 4.10 12.76 24.89
C ASP A 31 4.37 14.06 24.12
N ASN A 32 3.31 14.76 23.78
CA ASN A 32 3.30 15.99 22.99
C ASN A 32 3.88 15.86 21.58
N LYS A 33 4.13 14.65 21.09
CA LYS A 33 4.53 14.45 19.70
C LYS A 33 3.32 14.41 18.79
N ASP A 34 3.47 15.02 17.62
CA ASP A 34 2.47 14.89 16.56
C ASP A 34 2.63 13.53 15.86
N VAL A 35 1.50 12.86 15.60
CA VAL A 35 1.49 11.56 14.91
C VAL A 35 2.16 11.64 13.54
N LYS A 36 2.04 12.78 12.83
CA LYS A 36 2.73 12.99 11.55
C LYS A 36 4.25 12.94 11.69
N ASP A 37 4.79 13.51 12.80
CA ASP A 37 6.23 13.51 13.03
C ASP A 37 6.73 12.11 13.39
N ILE A 38 5.94 11.36 14.16
CA ILE A 38 6.21 9.94 14.45
C ILE A 38 6.22 9.13 13.15
N ASN A 39 5.24 9.34 12.28
CA ASN A 39 5.15 8.66 10.99
C ASN A 39 6.35 9.01 10.07
N GLU A 40 6.77 10.27 10.03
CA GLU A 40 7.93 10.69 9.24
C GLU A 40 9.23 10.03 9.76
N ILE A 41 9.42 9.98 11.08
CA ILE A 41 10.57 9.30 11.70
C ILE A 41 10.55 7.80 11.37
N ALA A 42 9.38 7.15 11.48
CA ALA A 42 9.23 5.74 11.15
C ALA A 42 9.53 5.46 9.67
N TYR A 43 9.03 6.32 8.78
CA TYR A 43 9.32 6.25 7.34
C TYR A 43 10.83 6.33 7.08
N GLN A 44 11.51 7.36 7.59
CA GLN A 44 12.94 7.55 7.37
C GLN A 44 13.77 6.38 7.90
N ALA A 45 13.48 5.93 9.13
CA ALA A 45 14.16 4.78 9.72
C ALA A 45 13.98 3.50 8.91
N THR A 46 12.77 3.28 8.37
CA THR A 46 12.47 2.11 7.55
C THR A 46 13.21 2.15 6.22
N VAL A 47 13.17 3.29 5.51
CA VAL A 47 13.90 3.47 4.24
C VAL A 47 15.40 3.27 4.45
N GLU A 48 15.97 3.83 5.53
CA GLU A 48 17.39 3.65 5.82
C GLU A 48 17.75 2.18 6.12
N ALA A 49 16.94 1.51 6.92
CA ALA A 49 17.20 0.12 7.30
C ALA A 49 17.09 -0.84 6.11
N HIS A 50 16.06 -0.67 5.28
CA HIS A 50 15.80 -1.52 4.12
C HIS A 50 16.74 -1.20 2.96
N GLY A 51 17.07 0.07 2.75
CA GLY A 51 17.97 0.54 1.70
C GLY A 51 19.40 -0.01 1.80
N LYS A 52 19.79 -0.52 2.98
CA LYS A 52 21.07 -1.25 3.15
C LYS A 52 21.08 -2.62 2.48
N ARG A 53 19.91 -3.17 2.15
CA ARG A 53 19.78 -4.55 1.64
C ARG A 53 19.18 -4.65 0.24
N LEU A 54 18.33 -3.68 -0.13
CA LEU A 54 17.64 -3.68 -1.42
C LEU A 54 17.34 -2.24 -1.88
N PRO A 55 17.21 -2.01 -3.18
CA PRO A 55 16.81 -0.70 -3.69
C PRO A 55 15.44 -0.28 -3.17
N CYS A 56 15.36 0.95 -2.69
CA CYS A 56 14.10 1.57 -2.26
C CYS A 56 13.77 2.75 -3.18
N GLN A 57 12.49 2.90 -3.50
CA GLN A 57 11.98 4.07 -4.20
C GLN A 57 10.81 4.67 -3.43
N THR A 58 10.57 5.95 -3.60
CA THR A 58 9.44 6.64 -2.97
C THR A 58 8.57 7.27 -4.05
N ILE A 59 7.27 7.04 -3.95
CA ILE A 59 6.26 7.79 -4.68
C ILE A 59 5.72 8.85 -3.74
N GLU A 60 5.92 10.11 -4.11
CA GLU A 60 5.46 11.25 -3.32
C GLU A 60 4.10 11.72 -3.84
N LEU A 61 3.18 11.94 -2.91
CA LEU A 61 1.86 12.52 -3.16
C LEU A 61 1.82 13.88 -2.47
N ASP A 62 1.38 14.91 -3.17
CA ASP A 62 1.29 16.25 -2.59
C ASP A 62 0.32 16.31 -1.41
N ALA A 63 -0.81 15.61 -1.51
CA ALA A 63 -1.83 15.55 -0.47
C ALA A 63 -2.55 14.19 -0.46
N LEU A 64 -3.25 13.91 0.64
CA LEU A 64 -4.13 12.75 0.75
C LEU A 64 -5.57 13.21 0.51
N ASP A 65 -5.97 13.19 -0.74
CA ASP A 65 -7.33 13.54 -1.21
C ASP A 65 -7.78 12.61 -2.34
N GLU A 66 -9.02 12.78 -2.77
CA GLU A 66 -9.63 11.92 -3.80
C GLU A 66 -8.90 12.04 -5.15
N TYR A 67 -8.37 13.22 -5.45
CA TYR A 67 -7.65 13.46 -6.70
C TYR A 67 -6.33 12.70 -6.74
N HIS A 68 -5.49 12.82 -5.71
CA HIS A 68 -4.21 12.11 -5.63
C HIS A 68 -4.39 10.61 -5.47
N PHE A 69 -5.44 10.19 -4.74
CA PHE A 69 -5.81 8.77 -4.68
C PHE A 69 -6.17 8.22 -6.06
N GLY A 70 -6.98 8.96 -6.83
CA GLY A 70 -7.34 8.57 -8.21
C GLY A 70 -6.12 8.46 -9.13
N GLN A 71 -5.17 9.40 -9.03
CA GLN A 71 -3.91 9.35 -9.78
C GLN A 71 -3.08 8.12 -9.41
N LEU A 72 -2.92 7.85 -8.11
CA LEU A 72 -2.17 6.70 -7.62
C LEU A 72 -2.79 5.38 -8.07
N PHE A 73 -4.11 5.27 -7.98
CA PHE A 73 -4.85 4.10 -8.41
C PHE A 73 -4.66 3.83 -9.90
N TYR A 74 -4.83 4.86 -10.73
CA TYR A 74 -4.60 4.76 -12.18
C TYR A 74 -3.14 4.42 -12.50
N PHE A 75 -2.18 5.02 -11.79
CA PHE A 75 -0.77 4.74 -11.97
C PHE A 75 -0.47 3.24 -11.80
N PHE A 76 -0.96 2.63 -10.72
CA PHE A 76 -0.72 1.19 -10.49
C PHE A 76 -1.45 0.29 -11.48
N GLN A 77 -2.67 0.66 -11.88
CA GLN A 77 -3.38 -0.07 -12.94
C GLN A 77 -2.61 -0.03 -14.27
N PHE A 78 -2.14 1.14 -14.65
CA PHE A 78 -1.39 1.31 -15.89
C PHE A 78 -0.02 0.62 -15.81
N ALA A 79 0.67 0.71 -14.70
CA ALA A 79 1.93 0.00 -14.46
C ALA A 79 1.75 -1.53 -14.56
N CYS A 80 0.67 -2.06 -14.00
CA CYS A 80 0.31 -3.47 -14.13
C CYS A 80 0.10 -3.85 -15.60
N TYR A 81 -0.68 -3.06 -16.35
CA TYR A 81 -0.89 -3.29 -17.78
C TYR A 81 0.43 -3.32 -18.56
N LEU A 82 1.30 -2.32 -18.35
CA LEU A 82 2.59 -2.26 -19.03
C LEU A 82 3.49 -3.44 -18.66
N SER A 83 3.52 -3.81 -17.37
CA SER A 83 4.31 -4.97 -16.91
C SER A 83 3.85 -6.27 -17.58
N CYS A 84 2.54 -6.48 -17.67
CA CYS A 84 1.98 -7.64 -18.37
C CYS A 84 2.35 -7.63 -19.86
N ARG A 85 2.32 -6.47 -20.50
CA ARG A 85 2.74 -6.33 -21.91
C ARG A 85 4.22 -6.66 -22.11
N LEU A 86 5.08 -6.21 -21.18
CA LEU A 86 6.52 -6.52 -21.22
C LEU A 86 6.81 -8.02 -20.98
N LEU A 87 5.98 -8.67 -20.15
CA LEU A 87 6.07 -10.10 -19.88
C LEU A 87 5.33 -10.98 -20.90
N GLU A 88 4.72 -10.37 -21.93
CA GLU A 88 3.91 -11.04 -22.95
C GLU A 88 2.76 -11.87 -22.39
N VAL A 89 2.16 -11.43 -21.27
CA VAL A 89 0.98 -12.05 -20.65
C VAL A 89 -0.25 -11.15 -20.81
N ASN A 90 -1.45 -11.77 -20.77
CA ASN A 90 -2.70 -11.04 -20.83
C ASN A 90 -2.97 -10.31 -19.49
N PRO A 91 -3.05 -8.97 -19.46
CA PRO A 91 -3.31 -8.22 -18.23
C PRO A 91 -4.75 -8.35 -17.69
N PHE A 92 -5.67 -8.86 -18.51
CA PHE A 92 -7.11 -8.97 -18.19
C PHE A 92 -7.54 -10.38 -17.81
N ASP A 93 -6.60 -11.32 -17.73
CA ASP A 93 -6.87 -12.70 -17.41
C ASP A 93 -6.18 -13.11 -16.09
N GLN A 94 -6.92 -13.82 -15.24
CA GLN A 94 -6.42 -14.33 -13.97
C GLN A 94 -6.74 -15.83 -13.81
N PRO A 95 -6.05 -16.72 -14.54
CA PRO A 95 -6.37 -18.15 -14.55
C PRO A 95 -6.39 -18.78 -13.15
N GLY A 96 -5.53 -18.35 -12.24
CA GLY A 96 -5.49 -18.82 -10.85
C GLY A 96 -6.74 -18.48 -10.07
N VAL A 97 -7.29 -17.27 -10.27
CA VAL A 97 -8.54 -16.83 -9.64
C VAL A 97 -9.75 -17.61 -10.21
N GLU A 98 -9.77 -17.84 -11.51
CA GLU A 98 -10.87 -18.63 -12.12
C GLU A 98 -10.83 -20.09 -11.66
N ALA A 99 -9.65 -20.69 -11.51
CA ALA A 99 -9.52 -22.03 -10.96
C ALA A 99 -10.01 -22.11 -9.49
N TYR A 100 -9.68 -21.11 -8.69
CA TYR A 100 -10.17 -21.00 -7.31
C TYR A 100 -11.71 -20.86 -7.28
N LYS A 101 -12.28 -19.96 -8.05
CA LYS A 101 -13.73 -19.73 -8.14
C LYS A 101 -14.47 -21.01 -8.53
N LYS A 102 -13.98 -21.74 -9.54
CA LYS A 102 -14.57 -23.01 -9.96
C LYS A 102 -14.64 -24.02 -8.82
N ARG A 103 -13.53 -24.19 -8.07
CA ARG A 103 -13.49 -25.11 -6.93
C ARG A 103 -14.44 -24.69 -5.81
N MET A 104 -14.44 -23.40 -5.48
CA MET A 104 -15.32 -22.84 -4.45
C MET A 104 -16.80 -23.03 -4.83
N PHE A 105 -17.19 -22.69 -6.05
CA PHE A 105 -18.58 -22.85 -6.51
C PHE A 105 -19.03 -24.31 -6.56
N ALA A 106 -18.15 -25.23 -6.96
CA ALA A 106 -18.44 -26.65 -6.93
C ALA A 106 -18.67 -27.15 -5.48
N ALA A 107 -17.82 -26.72 -4.54
CA ALA A 107 -17.97 -27.08 -3.13
C ALA A 107 -19.24 -26.51 -2.49
N LEU A 108 -19.68 -25.33 -2.94
CA LEU A 108 -20.92 -24.69 -2.51
C LEU A 108 -22.18 -25.23 -3.23
N GLY A 109 -22.03 -26.20 -4.11
CA GLY A 109 -23.14 -26.79 -4.84
C GLY A 109 -23.76 -25.88 -5.91
N LYS A 110 -23.03 -24.84 -6.35
CA LYS A 110 -23.45 -23.99 -7.46
C LYS A 110 -23.40 -24.79 -8.76
N ASN A 111 -24.55 -25.27 -9.23
CA ASN A 111 -24.64 -25.87 -10.56
C ASN A 111 -24.33 -24.80 -11.60
N ASN A 112 -23.28 -24.98 -12.39
CA ASN A 112 -23.09 -24.21 -13.60
C ASN A 112 -24.22 -24.55 -14.56
N LYS A 113 -25.26 -23.71 -14.62
CA LYS A 113 -26.12 -23.70 -15.81
C LYS A 113 -25.20 -23.26 -16.95
N GLN A 114 -24.89 -24.18 -17.83
CA GLN A 114 -24.31 -23.87 -19.13
C GLN A 114 -25.34 -23.02 -19.87
N ASP A 115 -25.01 -21.74 -20.09
CA ASP A 115 -25.62 -20.98 -21.17
C ASP A 115 -24.81 -21.19 -22.44
#